data_634623d96c4e7e350625f1b351b7c709
#
_entry.id   634623d96c4e7e350625f1b351b7c709
#
_cell.length_a   1.000
_cell.length_b   1.000
_cell.length_c   1.000
_cell.angle_alpha   90.00
_cell.angle_beta   90.00
_cell.angle_gamma   90.00
#
_symmetry.space_group_name_H-M   'P 1'
#
loop_
_entity.id
_entity.type
_entity.pdbx_description
1 polymer ?
#
loop_
_entity_poly.entity_id
_entity_poly.type
_entity_poly.pdbx_seq_one_letter_code
_entity_poly.pdbx_strand_id
1 'polypeptide(L)'
;ERYGRWSGRPREPSTNVAARRVKDHKKGRLVMYMVRYADDFVVLVDGTREQAEAEKLALAEFLKTELRMELSMEKTRITDVREGFDFLGYRMAQTRAYRTRRWVGNLFIPKGKLNDLRHKIKALVRSIPTGRDLAHVIERLNPVIMGWRTYYRYATGAYDRFKQLDYWIWQRVGRWLRMKHGKAGWPTLRR
;
A
#
# COMPACT_ATOMS: atom_id res chain seq x y z
N GLU A 1 15.17 25.46 -12.56
CA GLU A 1 16.14 24.42 -12.13
C GLU A 1 15.63 23.53 -10.98
N ARG A 2 14.84 24.06 -10.02
CA ARG A 2 14.32 23.33 -8.85
C ARG A 2 13.42 22.15 -9.25
N TYR A 3 12.53 22.35 -10.22
CA TYR A 3 11.57 21.34 -10.71
C TYR A 3 11.98 20.69 -12.03
N GLY A 4 12.92 21.24 -12.78
CA GLY A 4 13.48 20.63 -13.98
C GLY A 4 14.20 19.28 -13.77
N ARG A 5 14.55 18.97 -12.53
CA ARG A 5 15.06 17.66 -12.10
C ARG A 5 13.98 16.58 -11.99
N TRP A 6 12.70 16.97 -12.08
CA TRP A 6 11.54 16.09 -11.91
C TRP A 6 10.98 15.62 -13.28
N SER A 7 11.28 16.33 -14.35
CA SER A 7 10.82 16.03 -15.70
C SER A 7 11.72 14.97 -16.34
N GLY A 8 11.41 13.70 -16.15
CA GLY A 8 11.71 12.55 -17.01
C GLY A 8 13.00 12.49 -17.82
N ARG A 9 14.08 13.17 -17.44
CA ARG A 9 15.39 13.01 -18.10
C ARG A 9 15.92 11.59 -17.87
N PRO A 10 16.68 11.02 -18.83
CA PRO A 10 17.26 9.69 -18.71
C PRO A 10 17.96 9.53 -17.36
N ARG A 11 17.72 8.39 -16.70
CA ARG A 11 18.31 8.07 -15.40
C ARG A 11 19.83 8.20 -15.49
N GLU A 12 20.37 9.28 -14.90
CA GLU A 12 21.78 9.24 -14.52
C GLU A 12 22.01 8.04 -13.59
N PRO A 13 23.18 7.39 -13.62
CA PRO A 13 23.46 6.23 -12.79
C PRO A 13 23.06 6.48 -11.35
N SER A 14 22.30 5.57 -10.75
CA SER A 14 21.64 5.68 -9.43
C SER A 14 22.60 6.09 -8.30
N THR A 15 23.87 5.79 -8.41
CA THR A 15 24.94 6.14 -7.49
C THR A 15 25.14 7.64 -7.30
N ASN A 16 25.03 8.44 -8.36
CA ASN A 16 25.26 9.88 -8.30
C ASN A 16 24.12 10.65 -7.60
N VAL A 17 22.87 10.21 -7.75
CA VAL A 17 21.71 10.88 -7.15
C VAL A 17 21.66 10.65 -5.64
N ALA A 18 21.92 9.42 -5.20
CA ALA A 18 21.97 9.08 -3.77
C ALA A 18 23.13 9.82 -3.07
N ALA A 19 24.30 9.83 -3.68
CA ALA A 19 25.48 10.54 -3.14
C ALA A 19 25.25 12.06 -3.06
N ARG A 20 24.60 12.67 -4.06
CA ARG A 20 24.23 14.09 -4.04
C ARG A 20 23.29 14.40 -2.88
N ARG A 21 22.25 13.60 -2.66
CA ARG A 21 21.30 13.78 -1.55
C ARG A 21 21.99 13.71 -0.19
N VAL A 22 22.87 12.73 0.01
CA VAL A 22 23.66 12.63 1.24
C VAL A 22 24.53 13.87 1.43
N LYS A 23 25.15 14.38 0.36
CA LYS A 23 25.97 15.59 0.38
C LYS A 23 25.13 16.85 0.67
N ASP A 24 23.94 16.94 0.07
CA ASP A 24 23.03 18.06 0.28
C ASP A 24 22.47 18.06 1.71
N HIS A 25 22.07 16.89 2.23
CA HIS A 25 21.68 16.73 3.62
C HIS A 25 22.79 17.13 4.61
N LYS A 26 24.04 16.67 4.38
CA LYS A 26 25.19 17.06 5.20
C LYS A 26 25.50 18.56 5.16
N LYS A 27 25.10 19.25 4.10
CA LYS A 27 25.24 20.72 3.94
C LYS A 27 24.03 21.50 4.47
N GLY A 28 23.07 20.83 5.13
CA GLY A 28 21.84 21.46 5.61
C GLY A 28 20.90 21.92 4.49
N ARG A 29 21.07 21.42 3.26
CA ARG A 29 20.17 21.73 2.15
C ARG A 29 18.93 20.86 2.21
N LEU A 30 17.79 21.44 1.85
CA LEU A 30 16.54 20.69 1.76
C LEU A 30 16.66 19.57 0.73
N VAL A 31 16.37 18.34 1.15
CA VAL A 31 16.33 17.18 0.28
C VAL A 31 14.90 16.75 0.06
N MET A 32 14.50 16.66 -1.21
CA MET A 32 13.17 16.25 -1.60
C MET A 32 13.20 15.03 -2.50
N TYR A 33 12.15 14.22 -2.37
CA TYR A 33 11.95 13.06 -3.22
C TYR A 33 10.49 12.97 -3.65
N MET A 34 10.22 13.00 -4.94
CA MET A 34 8.89 12.87 -5.50
C MET A 34 8.66 11.47 -6.04
N VAL A 35 7.55 10.88 -5.67
CA VAL A 35 7.01 9.65 -6.25
C VAL A 35 5.70 9.99 -6.92
N ARG A 36 5.59 9.72 -8.21
CA ARG A 36 4.37 9.96 -8.99
C ARG A 36 3.86 8.65 -9.58
N TYR A 37 2.56 8.48 -9.55
CA TYR A 37 1.83 7.42 -10.23
C TYR A 37 0.56 8.01 -10.84
N ALA A 38 0.53 8.10 -12.16
CA ALA A 38 -0.53 8.80 -12.90
C ALA A 38 -0.77 10.21 -12.35
N ASP A 39 -1.95 10.46 -11.81
CA ASP A 39 -2.36 11.75 -11.22
C ASP A 39 -1.98 11.87 -9.74
N ASP A 40 -1.72 10.75 -9.08
CA ASP A 40 -1.33 10.74 -7.68
C ASP A 40 0.18 10.94 -7.53
N PHE A 41 0.58 11.80 -6.60
CA PHE A 41 1.99 11.98 -6.26
C PHE A 41 2.20 12.25 -4.76
N VAL A 42 3.38 11.92 -4.30
CA VAL A 42 3.86 12.21 -2.95
C VAL A 42 5.21 12.90 -3.06
N VAL A 43 5.40 13.99 -2.32
CA VAL A 43 6.69 14.66 -2.15
C VAL A 43 7.16 14.41 -0.73
N LEU A 44 8.24 13.65 -0.58
CA LEU A 44 8.91 13.45 0.70
C LEU A 44 9.91 14.58 0.89
N VAL A 45 9.78 15.31 1.99
CA VAL A 45 10.63 16.45 2.34
C VAL A 45 11.42 16.08 3.61
N ASP A 46 12.75 16.12 3.51
CA ASP A 46 13.64 15.95 4.66
C ASP A 46 13.97 17.33 5.23
N GLY A 47 13.05 17.82 6.08
CA GLY A 47 13.11 19.19 6.63
C GLY A 47 12.03 19.45 7.66
N THR A 48 11.85 20.71 8.01
CA THR A 48 10.82 21.15 8.96
C THR A 48 9.44 21.25 8.29
N ARG A 49 8.39 21.37 9.09
CA ARG A 49 7.03 21.57 8.60
C ARG A 49 6.89 22.84 7.79
N GLU A 50 7.50 23.94 8.25
CA GLU A 50 7.50 25.23 7.57
C GLU A 50 8.15 25.14 6.18
N GLN A 51 9.23 24.36 6.07
CA GLN A 51 9.89 24.10 4.79
C GLN A 51 8.98 23.29 3.86
N ALA A 52 8.25 22.30 4.37
CA ALA A 52 7.29 21.52 3.59
C ALA A 52 6.09 22.38 3.13
N GLU A 53 5.64 23.32 3.96
CA GLU A 53 4.58 24.28 3.61
C GLU A 53 5.05 25.25 2.51
N ALA A 54 6.27 25.78 2.61
CA ALA A 54 6.86 26.62 1.58
C ALA A 54 7.01 25.87 0.24
N GLU A 55 7.42 24.60 0.26
CA GLU A 55 7.52 23.77 -0.96
C GLU A 55 6.14 23.44 -1.55
N LYS A 56 5.12 23.26 -0.72
CA LYS A 56 3.74 23.06 -1.19
C LYS A 56 3.24 24.27 -1.99
N LEU A 57 3.49 25.49 -1.47
CA LEU A 57 3.11 26.74 -2.14
C LEU A 57 3.93 26.93 -3.44
N ALA A 58 5.23 26.71 -3.40
CA ALA A 58 6.08 26.82 -4.59
C ALA A 58 5.68 25.80 -5.68
N LEU A 59 5.27 24.58 -5.30
CA LEU A 59 4.77 23.59 -6.23
C LEU A 59 3.41 24.01 -6.83
N ALA A 60 2.53 24.57 -6.02
CA ALA A 60 1.24 25.06 -6.51
C ALA A 60 1.40 26.19 -7.55
N GLU A 61 2.32 27.13 -7.28
CA GLU A 61 2.64 28.20 -8.21
C GLU A 61 3.27 27.67 -9.50
N PHE A 62 4.21 26.74 -9.41
CA PHE A 62 4.83 26.08 -10.56
C PHE A 62 3.79 25.38 -11.44
N LEU A 63 2.90 24.58 -10.85
CA LEU A 63 1.85 23.88 -11.59
C LEU A 63 0.92 24.85 -12.31
N LYS A 64 0.58 25.97 -11.66
CA LYS A 64 -0.29 26.99 -12.24
C LYS A 64 0.37 27.74 -13.40
N THR A 65 1.64 28.15 -13.23
CA THR A 65 2.35 28.99 -14.23
C THR A 65 2.84 28.17 -15.42
N GLU A 66 3.48 27.02 -15.16
CA GLU A 66 4.13 26.24 -16.20
C GLU A 66 3.21 25.21 -16.86
N LEU A 67 2.28 24.63 -16.12
CA LEU A 67 1.43 23.55 -16.60
C LEU A 67 -0.04 23.93 -16.72
N ARG A 68 -0.43 25.14 -16.29
CA ARG A 68 -1.82 25.61 -16.23
C ARG A 68 -2.73 24.64 -15.46
N MET A 69 -2.18 24.00 -14.42
CA MET A 69 -2.88 23.04 -13.57
C MET A 69 -3.02 23.62 -12.18
N GLU A 70 -4.15 23.36 -11.53
CA GLU A 70 -4.38 23.80 -10.15
C GLU A 70 -4.17 22.66 -9.19
N LEU A 71 -3.36 22.90 -8.15
CA LEU A 71 -3.18 21.97 -7.04
C LEU A 71 -4.40 22.06 -6.10
N SER A 72 -5.10 20.94 -5.90
CA SER A 72 -6.19 20.91 -4.92
C SER A 72 -5.63 21.05 -3.50
N MET A 73 -5.78 22.23 -2.91
CA MET A 73 -5.27 22.54 -1.57
C MET A 73 -5.95 21.71 -0.47
N GLU A 74 -7.22 21.34 -0.66
CA GLU A 74 -7.98 20.47 0.26
C GLU A 74 -7.44 19.03 0.29
N LYS A 75 -7.06 18.51 -0.88
CA LYS A 75 -6.55 17.13 -1.02
C LYS A 75 -5.07 17.04 -0.71
N THR A 76 -4.32 18.14 -0.86
CA THR A 76 -2.87 18.14 -0.62
C THR A 76 -2.59 18.42 0.84
N ARG A 77 -2.22 17.36 1.57
CA ARG A 77 -1.94 17.41 3.02
C ARG A 77 -0.45 17.24 3.30
N ILE A 78 0.01 17.94 4.33
CA ILE A 78 1.35 17.74 4.90
C ILE A 78 1.18 16.84 6.12
N THR A 79 1.88 15.71 6.13
CA THR A 79 1.78 14.70 7.18
C THR A 79 3.17 14.28 7.63
N ASP A 80 3.41 14.17 8.93
CA ASP A 80 4.65 13.57 9.44
C ASP A 80 4.71 12.09 9.03
N VAL A 81 5.84 11.66 8.51
CA VAL A 81 6.05 10.27 8.05
C VAL A 81 5.89 9.25 9.18
N ARG A 82 6.06 9.67 10.43
CA ARG A 82 5.82 8.83 11.62
C ARG A 82 4.33 8.61 11.90
N GLU A 83 3.48 9.58 11.61
CA GLU A 83 2.02 9.41 11.67
C GLU A 83 1.52 8.51 10.55
N GLY A 84 2.23 8.51 9.41
CA GLY A 84 1.94 7.75 8.23
C GLY A 84 0.83 8.35 7.38
N PHE A 85 0.82 7.96 6.11
CA PHE A 85 -0.15 8.39 5.10
C PHE A 85 -0.52 7.22 4.18
N ASP A 86 -1.67 7.34 3.54
CA ASP A 86 -2.15 6.34 2.60
C ASP A 86 -1.81 6.77 1.16
N PHE A 87 -1.15 5.88 0.41
CA PHE A 87 -0.78 6.10 -0.98
C PHE A 87 -0.87 4.79 -1.76
N LEU A 88 -1.51 4.81 -2.91
CA LEU A 88 -1.71 3.63 -3.76
C LEU A 88 -2.21 2.41 -2.98
N GLY A 89 -3.19 2.60 -2.10
CA GLY A 89 -3.78 1.50 -1.34
C GLY A 89 -2.90 0.90 -0.24
N TYR A 90 -1.71 1.44 0.00
CA TYR A 90 -0.84 1.10 1.13
C TYR A 90 -0.88 2.21 2.19
N ARG A 91 -0.69 1.83 3.43
CA ARG A 91 -0.33 2.75 4.51
C ARG A 91 1.19 2.81 4.62
N MET A 92 1.75 3.98 4.35
CA MET A 92 3.19 4.22 4.46
C MET A 92 3.48 4.93 5.77
N ALA A 93 4.45 4.43 6.54
CA ALA A 93 4.86 5.06 7.78
C ALA A 93 6.32 4.73 8.09
N GLN A 94 6.97 5.61 8.83
CA GLN A 94 8.28 5.35 9.39
C GLN A 94 8.14 4.76 10.79
N THR A 95 8.75 3.61 11.03
CA THR A 95 8.75 2.96 12.33
C THR A 95 10.15 2.54 12.75
N ARG A 96 10.36 2.30 14.05
CA ARG A 96 11.64 1.81 14.54
C ARG A 96 11.77 0.32 14.26
N ALA A 97 12.85 -0.07 13.58
CA ALA A 97 13.20 -1.47 13.39
C ALA A 97 13.55 -2.12 14.74
N TYR A 98 12.95 -3.29 15.02
CA TYR A 98 13.11 -3.97 16.31
C TYR A 98 14.57 -4.25 16.68
N ARG A 99 15.35 -4.78 15.73
CA ARG A 99 16.75 -5.18 15.99
C ARG A 99 17.74 -4.03 16.03
N THR A 100 17.63 -3.10 15.06
CA THR A 100 18.62 -2.02 14.89
C THR A 100 18.24 -0.71 15.57
N ARG A 101 17.00 -0.61 16.05
CA ARG A 101 16.41 0.62 16.61
C ARG A 101 16.44 1.82 15.65
N ARG A 102 16.83 1.62 14.41
CA ARG A 102 16.84 2.68 13.38
C ARG A 102 15.43 2.90 12.84
N TRP A 103 15.16 4.12 12.44
CA TRP A 103 13.96 4.48 11.73
C TRP A 103 14.01 3.91 10.31
N VAL A 104 12.97 3.20 9.91
CA VAL A 104 12.83 2.57 8.59
C VAL A 104 11.45 2.86 8.03
N GLY A 105 11.39 3.13 6.72
CA GLY A 105 10.12 3.25 6.01
C GLY A 105 9.47 1.88 5.84
N ASN A 106 8.19 1.78 6.16
CA ASN A 106 7.41 0.55 6.05
C ASN A 106 6.14 0.76 5.23
N LEU A 107 5.73 -0.29 4.54
CA LEU A 107 4.49 -0.38 3.80
C LEU A 107 3.55 -1.31 4.55
N PHE A 108 2.40 -0.83 4.98
CA PHE A 108 1.43 -1.67 5.67
C PHE A 108 0.16 -1.85 4.84
N ILE A 109 -0.52 -2.96 5.06
CA ILE A 109 -1.86 -3.20 4.52
C ILE A 109 -2.85 -2.43 5.40
N PRO A 110 -3.62 -1.47 4.85
CA PRO A 110 -4.63 -0.76 5.63
C PRO A 110 -5.67 -1.73 6.19
N LYS A 111 -6.09 -1.53 7.44
CA LYS A 111 -7.10 -2.39 8.10
C LYS A 111 -8.41 -2.48 7.30
N GLY A 112 -8.85 -1.36 6.72
CA GLY A 112 -10.03 -1.31 5.86
C GLY A 112 -9.93 -2.27 4.68
N LYS A 113 -8.81 -2.29 3.96
CA LYS A 113 -8.60 -3.15 2.79
C LYS A 113 -8.65 -4.64 3.11
N LEU A 114 -8.17 -5.04 4.30
CA LEU A 114 -8.30 -6.42 4.77
C LEU A 114 -9.75 -6.79 5.06
N ASN A 115 -10.51 -5.88 5.65
CA ASN A 115 -11.93 -6.08 5.91
C ASN A 115 -12.74 -6.14 4.60
N ASP A 116 -12.45 -5.26 3.64
CA ASP A 116 -13.09 -5.27 2.32
C ASP A 116 -12.91 -6.62 1.62
N LEU A 117 -11.68 -7.17 1.67
CA LEU A 117 -11.41 -8.50 1.14
C LEU A 117 -12.22 -9.58 1.86
N ARG A 118 -12.27 -9.55 3.20
CA ARG A 118 -13.08 -10.49 3.97
C ARG A 118 -14.56 -10.40 3.63
N HIS A 119 -15.10 -9.19 3.47
CA HIS A 119 -16.48 -8.98 3.03
C HIS A 119 -16.72 -9.56 1.64
N LYS A 120 -15.83 -9.30 0.68
CA LYS A 120 -15.90 -9.81 -0.69
C LYS A 120 -15.88 -11.35 -0.72
N ILE A 121 -14.94 -11.97 0.00
CA ILE A 121 -14.83 -13.44 0.10
C ILE A 121 -16.09 -14.04 0.75
N LYS A 122 -16.59 -13.43 1.83
CA LYS A 122 -17.79 -13.86 2.52
C LYS A 122 -19.02 -13.82 1.59
N ALA A 123 -19.20 -12.74 0.84
CA ALA A 123 -20.28 -12.60 -0.13
C ALA A 123 -20.16 -13.65 -1.23
N LEU A 124 -18.94 -13.84 -1.77
CA LEU A 124 -18.66 -14.81 -2.82
C LEU A 124 -19.00 -16.25 -2.38
N VAL A 125 -18.51 -16.68 -1.20
CA VAL A 125 -18.80 -18.03 -0.68
C VAL A 125 -20.30 -18.23 -0.42
N ARG A 126 -21.01 -17.19 0.05
CA ARG A 126 -22.45 -17.25 0.28
C ARG A 126 -23.27 -17.36 -1.01
N SER A 127 -22.80 -16.75 -2.10
CA SER A 127 -23.50 -16.78 -3.39
C SER A 127 -23.40 -18.14 -4.10
N ILE A 128 -22.51 -19.04 -3.65
CA ILE A 128 -22.33 -20.36 -4.27
C ILE A 128 -23.32 -21.34 -3.64
N PRO A 129 -24.24 -21.92 -4.44
CA PRO A 129 -25.17 -22.93 -3.95
C PRO A 129 -24.45 -24.17 -3.41
N THR A 130 -24.97 -24.79 -2.37
CA THR A 130 -24.39 -26.00 -1.76
C THR A 130 -24.44 -27.23 -2.69
N GLY A 131 -25.25 -27.20 -3.76
CA GLY A 131 -25.26 -28.23 -4.81
C GLY A 131 -23.97 -28.24 -5.67
N ARG A 132 -23.17 -27.18 -5.69
CA ARG A 132 -21.89 -27.12 -6.41
C ARG A 132 -20.82 -27.93 -5.68
N ASP A 133 -19.76 -28.30 -6.41
CA ASP A 133 -18.59 -28.98 -5.84
C ASP A 133 -17.58 -27.99 -5.22
N LEU A 134 -16.61 -28.50 -4.46
CA LEU A 134 -15.57 -27.70 -3.84
C LEU A 134 -14.65 -27.05 -4.88
N ALA A 135 -14.41 -27.73 -6.02
CA ALA A 135 -13.57 -27.20 -7.09
C ALA A 135 -14.13 -25.87 -7.60
N HIS A 136 -15.44 -25.78 -7.79
CA HIS A 136 -16.09 -24.54 -8.20
C HIS A 136 -15.90 -23.40 -7.18
N VAL A 137 -15.94 -23.69 -5.86
CA VAL A 137 -15.67 -22.70 -4.81
C VAL A 137 -14.23 -22.18 -4.92
N ILE A 138 -13.27 -23.09 -5.11
CA ILE A 138 -11.84 -22.75 -5.23
C ILE A 138 -11.58 -21.91 -6.48
N GLU A 139 -12.14 -22.29 -7.61
CA GLU A 139 -12.03 -21.54 -8.88
C GLU A 139 -12.54 -20.10 -8.76
N ARG A 140 -13.62 -19.90 -8.02
CA ARG A 140 -14.18 -18.57 -7.79
C ARG A 140 -13.38 -17.73 -6.80
N LEU A 141 -12.75 -18.36 -5.80
CA LEU A 141 -11.98 -17.68 -4.75
C LEU A 141 -10.56 -17.34 -5.21
N ASN A 142 -9.89 -18.22 -5.93
CA ASN A 142 -8.48 -18.09 -6.28
C ASN A 142 -8.13 -16.77 -6.98
N PRO A 143 -8.86 -16.28 -7.99
CA PRO A 143 -8.52 -15.01 -8.65
C PRO A 143 -8.53 -13.83 -7.67
N VAL A 144 -9.48 -13.81 -6.74
CA VAL A 144 -9.60 -12.73 -5.74
C VAL A 144 -8.44 -12.79 -4.74
N ILE A 145 -8.14 -13.99 -4.23
CA ILE A 145 -7.07 -14.19 -3.24
C ILE A 145 -5.71 -13.91 -3.86
N MET A 146 -5.45 -14.47 -5.06
CA MET A 146 -4.18 -14.32 -5.74
C MET A 146 -3.92 -12.88 -6.19
N GLY A 147 -4.94 -12.20 -6.72
CA GLY A 147 -4.82 -10.78 -7.08
C GLY A 147 -4.47 -9.92 -5.87
N TRP A 148 -5.15 -10.14 -4.75
CA TRP A 148 -4.91 -9.41 -3.53
C TRP A 148 -3.53 -9.71 -2.93
N ARG A 149 -3.11 -10.99 -2.89
CA ARG A 149 -1.79 -11.42 -2.45
C ARG A 149 -0.68 -10.81 -3.32
N THR A 150 -0.85 -10.85 -4.63
CA THR A 150 0.14 -10.29 -5.58
C THR A 150 0.32 -8.79 -5.36
N TYR A 151 -0.78 -8.07 -5.12
CA TYR A 151 -0.75 -6.65 -4.85
C TYR A 151 -0.01 -6.32 -3.54
N TYR A 152 -0.36 -6.99 -2.44
CA TYR A 152 0.17 -6.70 -1.11
C TYR A 152 1.42 -7.49 -0.70
N ARG A 153 2.04 -8.23 -1.61
CA ARG A 153 3.20 -9.09 -1.29
C ARG A 153 4.41 -8.35 -0.70
N TYR A 154 4.54 -7.06 -0.99
CA TYR A 154 5.65 -6.23 -0.51
C TYR A 154 5.35 -5.51 0.81
N ALA A 155 4.16 -5.71 1.38
CA ALA A 155 3.83 -5.07 2.65
C ALA A 155 4.64 -5.66 3.80
N THR A 156 5.03 -4.82 4.73
CA THR A 156 5.69 -5.22 5.96
C THR A 156 4.75 -6.10 6.79
N GLY A 157 5.23 -7.29 7.17
CA GLY A 157 4.41 -8.27 7.87
C GLY A 157 3.34 -8.95 7.00
N ALA A 158 3.48 -8.90 5.65
CA ALA A 158 2.54 -9.52 4.70
C ALA A 158 2.35 -11.01 4.97
N TYR A 159 3.44 -11.74 5.26
CA TYR A 159 3.39 -13.18 5.54
C TYR A 159 2.39 -13.51 6.66
N ASP A 160 2.51 -12.85 7.82
CA ASP A 160 1.63 -13.11 8.96
C ASP A 160 0.17 -12.75 8.67
N ARG A 161 -0.05 -11.66 7.91
CA ARG A 161 -1.38 -11.25 7.47
C ARG A 161 -2.00 -12.26 6.51
N PHE A 162 -1.20 -12.80 5.58
CA PHE A 162 -1.66 -13.83 4.67
C PHE A 162 -1.98 -15.13 5.40
N LYS A 163 -1.14 -15.57 6.34
CA LYS A 163 -1.40 -16.75 7.16
C LYS A 163 -2.69 -16.63 7.97
N GLN A 164 -2.94 -15.47 8.59
CA GLN A 164 -4.20 -15.20 9.30
C GLN A 164 -5.41 -15.22 8.36
N LEU A 165 -5.25 -14.67 7.14
CA LEU A 165 -6.29 -14.66 6.12
C LEU A 165 -6.59 -16.06 5.61
N ASP A 166 -5.57 -16.87 5.32
CA ASP A 166 -5.72 -18.25 4.87
C ASP A 166 -6.50 -19.10 5.88
N TYR A 167 -6.16 -18.97 7.17
CA TYR A 167 -6.91 -19.63 8.24
C TYR A 167 -8.38 -19.19 8.29
N TRP A 168 -8.63 -17.90 8.14
CA TRP A 168 -9.99 -17.36 8.11
C TRP A 168 -10.79 -17.85 6.88
N ILE A 169 -10.15 -17.91 5.70
CA ILE A 169 -10.76 -18.44 4.46
C ILE A 169 -11.09 -19.92 4.63
N TRP A 170 -10.15 -20.70 5.15
CA TRP A 170 -10.35 -22.11 5.45
C TRP A 170 -11.57 -22.33 6.34
N GLN A 171 -11.74 -21.56 7.40
CA GLN A 171 -12.95 -21.63 8.23
C GLN A 171 -14.23 -21.29 7.45
N ARG A 172 -14.19 -20.36 6.52
CA ARG A 172 -15.34 -19.97 5.69
C ARG A 172 -15.75 -21.09 4.74
N VAL A 173 -14.79 -21.65 4.02
CA VAL A 173 -15.00 -22.78 3.12
C VAL A 173 -15.47 -24.01 3.92
N GLY A 174 -14.90 -24.26 5.07
CA GLY A 174 -15.32 -25.35 5.94
C GLY A 174 -16.75 -25.22 6.45
N ARG A 175 -17.25 -24.00 6.71
CA ARG A 175 -18.68 -23.79 7.04
C ARG A 175 -19.57 -24.08 5.84
N TRP A 176 -19.17 -23.67 4.64
CA TRP A 176 -19.90 -23.97 3.40
C TRP A 176 -19.96 -25.49 3.16
N LEU A 177 -18.85 -26.22 3.35
CA LEU A 177 -18.80 -27.67 3.27
C LEU A 177 -19.73 -28.35 4.30
N ARG A 178 -19.77 -27.85 5.53
CA ARG A 178 -20.71 -28.38 6.53
C ARG A 178 -22.17 -28.17 6.15
N MET A 179 -22.50 -27.03 5.56
CA MET A 179 -23.86 -26.82 5.03
C MET A 179 -24.18 -27.76 3.88
N LYS A 180 -23.20 -28.08 3.02
CA LYS A 180 -23.37 -29.02 1.92
C LYS A 180 -23.58 -30.47 2.39
N HIS A 181 -22.80 -30.93 3.37
CA HIS A 181 -22.76 -32.31 3.83
C HIS A 181 -23.59 -32.58 5.11
N GLY A 182 -24.30 -31.58 5.60
CA GLY A 182 -25.18 -31.72 6.78
C GLY A 182 -24.37 -32.09 8.04
N LYS A 183 -24.74 -33.24 8.66
CA LYS A 183 -24.16 -33.71 9.91
C LYS A 183 -22.75 -34.32 9.79
N ALA A 184 -22.14 -34.37 8.59
CA ALA A 184 -20.78 -34.90 8.42
C ALA A 184 -19.77 -34.08 9.24
N GLY A 185 -19.06 -34.72 10.13
CA GLY A 185 -18.03 -34.11 10.96
C GLY A 185 -16.76 -33.79 10.17
N TRP A 186 -15.89 -32.96 10.72
CA TRP A 186 -14.58 -32.60 10.16
C TRP A 186 -13.69 -33.80 9.73
N PRO A 187 -13.66 -34.94 10.45
CA PRO A 187 -12.89 -36.10 10.01
C PRO A 187 -13.34 -36.68 8.66
N THR A 188 -14.65 -36.64 8.39
CA THR A 188 -15.23 -37.12 7.13
C THR A 188 -14.95 -36.19 5.95
N LEU A 189 -14.75 -34.89 6.22
CA LEU A 189 -14.48 -33.87 5.20
C LEU A 189 -12.98 -33.73 4.85
N ARG A 190 -12.09 -34.43 5.57
CA ARG A 190 -10.65 -34.45 5.31
C ARG A 190 -10.20 -35.57 4.38
N ARG A 191 -11.07 -36.53 4.07
CA ARG A 191 -10.84 -37.57 3.07
C ARG A 191 -11.27 -37.07 1.70
#